data_ff9679c5ad6008b42a592fecdc0f0fab
#
_entry.id   ff9679c5ad6008b42a592fecdc0f0fab
#
_cell.length_a   1.000
_cell.length_b   1.000
_cell.length_c   1.000
_cell.angle_alpha   90.00
_cell.angle_beta   90.00
_cell.angle_gamma   90.00
#
_symmetry.space_group_name_H-M   'P 1'
#
loop_
_entity.id
_entity.type
_entity.pdbx_description
1 polymer ?
#
loop_
_entity_poly.entity_id
_entity_poly.type
_entity_poly.pdbx_seq_one_letter_code
_entity_poly.pdbx_strand_id
1 'polypeptide(L)'
;MKEIVSQIDAFAYNIEEGKTVRTKMKREFIFKERLNDKYMQVKFSVPNVKPGTVIEYRYKILSDFYFHINNWSAQQSIPVYYTEYDITVPEYFKFNLDMHGTEQLQTEDETVGVNLVIGGQVFQCNGRHLCFKGNKLPGLHDDNYVWCVEDYGTQVNLELGGLDFPGALYKSFTQTWENIDEALLDDSEFGGQLKI
;
A
#
# COMPACT_ATOMS: atom_id res chain seq x y z
N MET A 1 -17.69 -2.65 -3.62
CA MET A 1 -16.42 -2.35 -2.91
C MET A 1 -15.97 -0.97 -3.32
N LYS A 2 -15.39 -0.21 -2.41
CA LYS A 2 -15.08 1.21 -2.61
C LYS A 2 -13.78 1.58 -1.90
N GLU A 3 -13.02 2.50 -2.51
CA GLU A 3 -11.90 3.18 -1.86
C GLU A 3 -12.22 4.66 -1.68
N ILE A 4 -11.83 5.21 -0.54
CA ILE A 4 -12.06 6.61 -0.20
C ILE A 4 -10.74 7.21 0.27
N VAL A 5 -10.29 8.25 -0.45
CA VAL A 5 -9.16 9.08 -0.01
C VAL A 5 -9.68 10.22 0.86
N SER A 6 -9.09 10.38 2.04
CA SER A 6 -9.49 11.37 3.03
C SER A 6 -8.29 11.92 3.81
N GLN A 7 -8.52 12.90 4.67
CA GLN A 7 -7.51 13.49 5.56
C GLN A 7 -6.24 13.92 4.83
N ILE A 8 -6.40 14.61 3.69
CA ILE A 8 -5.29 15.10 2.89
C ILE A 8 -4.79 16.39 3.52
N ASP A 9 -3.58 16.37 4.03
CA ASP A 9 -2.85 17.56 4.52
C ASP A 9 -1.53 17.66 3.77
N ALA A 10 -1.09 18.88 3.47
CA ALA A 10 0.23 19.14 2.91
C ALA A 10 0.81 20.46 3.40
N PHE A 11 2.13 20.52 3.45
CA PHE A 11 2.89 21.66 3.94
C PHE A 11 4.11 21.89 3.05
N ALA A 12 4.45 23.15 2.82
CA ALA A 12 5.72 23.57 2.24
C ALA A 12 6.57 24.25 3.31
N TYR A 13 7.81 23.85 3.40
CA TYR A 13 8.81 24.46 4.30
C TYR A 13 9.86 25.16 3.47
N ASN A 14 10.01 26.45 3.68
CA ASN A 14 11.00 27.29 3.04
C ASN A 14 11.94 27.92 4.07
N ILE A 15 13.16 28.22 3.68
CA ILE A 15 14.05 29.07 4.47
C ILE A 15 13.92 30.49 3.96
N GLU A 16 13.49 31.41 4.81
CA GLU A 16 13.36 32.83 4.53
C GLU A 16 14.07 33.61 5.66
N GLU A 17 15.03 34.44 5.28
CA GLU A 17 15.87 35.21 6.23
C GLU A 17 16.48 34.34 7.35
N GLY A 18 16.92 33.10 6.99
CA GLY A 18 17.53 32.16 7.92
C GLY A 18 16.54 31.44 8.88
N LYS A 19 15.23 31.64 8.69
CA LYS A 19 14.19 30.98 9.48
C LYS A 19 13.36 30.05 8.64
N THR A 20 12.90 28.94 9.22
CA THR A 20 11.97 28.02 8.57
C THR A 20 10.55 28.60 8.59
N VAL A 21 10.01 28.84 7.41
CA VAL A 21 8.63 29.28 7.20
C VAL A 21 7.80 28.12 6.71
N ARG A 22 6.74 27.76 7.42
CA ARG A 22 5.81 26.68 7.10
C ARG A 22 4.53 27.25 6.49
N THR A 23 4.19 26.80 5.30
CA THR A 23 2.94 27.16 4.61
C THR A 23 2.03 25.94 4.54
N LYS A 24 0.83 26.02 5.13
CA LYS A 24 -0.16 24.93 5.08
C LYS A 24 -0.99 25.01 3.81
N MET A 25 -1.23 23.89 3.14
CA MET A 25 -2.20 23.77 2.06
C MET A 25 -3.62 23.96 2.57
N LYS A 26 -4.42 24.76 1.85
CA LYS A 26 -5.84 24.91 2.12
C LYS A 26 -6.66 23.90 1.34
N ARG A 27 -7.89 23.61 1.79
CA ARG A 27 -8.80 22.65 1.15
C ARG A 27 -9.19 23.01 -0.28
N GLU A 28 -9.17 24.29 -0.64
CA GLU A 28 -9.44 24.78 -1.99
C GLU A 28 -8.42 24.30 -3.04
N PHE A 29 -7.26 23.81 -2.60
CA PHE A 29 -6.23 23.24 -3.47
C PHE A 29 -6.36 21.70 -3.66
N ILE A 30 -7.46 21.12 -3.19
CA ILE A 30 -7.76 19.70 -3.39
C ILE A 30 -8.85 19.57 -4.45
N PHE A 31 -8.55 18.88 -5.52
CA PHE A 31 -9.42 18.69 -6.69
C PHE A 31 -9.80 17.23 -6.82
N LYS A 32 -11.07 16.98 -7.15
CA LYS A 32 -11.56 15.64 -7.45
C LYS A 32 -12.07 15.63 -8.88
N GLU A 33 -11.55 14.71 -9.67
CA GLU A 33 -11.89 14.53 -11.08
C GLU A 33 -12.37 13.09 -11.32
N ARG A 34 -13.53 12.96 -11.94
CA ARG A 34 -14.04 11.64 -12.34
C ARG A 34 -13.41 11.27 -13.68
N LEU A 35 -12.59 10.24 -13.70
CA LEU A 35 -11.96 9.75 -14.93
C LEU A 35 -12.92 8.90 -15.75
N ASN A 36 -13.71 8.03 -15.08
CA ASN A 36 -14.76 7.21 -15.68
C ASN A 36 -15.74 6.73 -14.61
N ASP A 37 -16.60 5.75 -14.95
CA ASP A 37 -17.62 5.25 -14.01
C ASP A 37 -17.04 4.49 -12.80
N LYS A 38 -15.82 3.99 -12.91
CA LYS A 38 -15.13 3.20 -11.87
C LYS A 38 -14.07 3.99 -11.11
N TYR A 39 -13.44 5.00 -11.74
CA TYR A 39 -12.26 5.68 -11.19
C TYR A 39 -12.48 7.17 -10.97
N MET A 40 -12.04 7.62 -9.81
CA MET A 40 -11.96 9.02 -9.44
C MET A 40 -10.50 9.37 -9.09
N GLN A 41 -9.99 10.45 -9.65
CA GLN A 41 -8.68 10.98 -9.33
C GLN A 41 -8.78 12.10 -8.32
N VAL A 42 -7.91 12.06 -7.30
CA VAL A 42 -7.75 13.15 -6.34
C VAL A 42 -6.39 13.80 -6.56
N LYS A 43 -6.42 15.09 -6.90
CA LYS A 43 -5.21 15.92 -7.11
C LYS A 43 -5.14 16.97 -6.01
N PHE A 44 -3.94 17.36 -5.64
CA PHE A 44 -3.76 18.52 -4.78
C PHE A 44 -2.52 19.35 -5.18
N SER A 45 -2.55 20.63 -4.87
CA SER A 45 -1.45 21.55 -5.13
C SER A 45 -0.89 22.11 -3.82
N VAL A 46 0.41 22.02 -3.62
CA VAL A 46 1.07 22.59 -2.45
C VAL A 46 1.47 24.03 -2.77
N PRO A 47 1.01 25.03 -2.00
CA PRO A 47 1.33 26.42 -2.27
C PRO A 47 2.75 26.78 -1.86
N ASN A 48 3.30 27.87 -2.42
CA ASN A 48 4.57 28.47 -2.06
C ASN A 48 5.79 27.53 -2.28
N VAL A 49 5.73 26.68 -3.31
CA VAL A 49 6.83 25.79 -3.68
C VAL A 49 7.81 26.53 -4.58
N LYS A 50 9.09 26.50 -4.23
CA LYS A 50 10.22 27.06 -4.97
C LYS A 50 11.43 26.11 -4.88
N PRO A 51 12.49 26.28 -5.68
CA PRO A 51 13.69 25.48 -5.53
C PRO A 51 14.21 25.49 -4.09
N GLY A 52 14.49 24.29 -3.53
CA GLY A 52 14.92 24.12 -2.14
C GLY A 52 13.78 23.98 -1.13
N THR A 53 12.51 24.02 -1.55
CA THR A 53 11.37 23.74 -0.65
C THR A 53 11.34 22.28 -0.26
N VAL A 54 11.13 22.02 1.04
CA VAL A 54 10.77 20.69 1.52
C VAL A 54 9.24 20.59 1.55
N ILE A 55 8.68 19.54 0.94
CA ILE A 55 7.25 19.28 0.89
C ILE A 55 6.96 18.09 1.79
N GLU A 56 6.01 18.27 2.71
CA GLU A 56 5.44 17.20 3.52
C GLU A 56 3.97 17.04 3.15
N TYR A 57 3.53 15.79 2.92
CA TYR A 57 2.10 15.51 2.74
C TYR A 57 1.72 14.17 3.37
N ARG A 58 0.44 14.07 3.72
CA ARG A 58 -0.17 12.86 4.23
C ARG A 58 -1.61 12.74 3.75
N TYR A 59 -2.06 11.52 3.63
CA TYR A 59 -3.45 11.19 3.35
C TYR A 59 -3.82 9.85 3.96
N LYS A 60 -5.12 9.57 4.02
CA LYS A 60 -5.65 8.28 4.46
C LYS A 60 -6.51 7.69 3.34
N ILE A 61 -6.28 6.41 3.04
CA ILE A 61 -7.14 5.60 2.20
C ILE A 61 -7.92 4.65 3.11
N LEU A 62 -9.22 4.60 2.93
CA LEU A 62 -10.08 3.54 3.46
C LEU A 62 -10.54 2.71 2.27
N SER A 63 -10.25 1.42 2.29
CA SER A 63 -10.51 0.48 1.20
C SER A 63 -11.35 -0.69 1.70
N ASP A 64 -12.33 -1.10 0.89
CA ASP A 64 -13.09 -2.35 1.09
C ASP A 64 -12.35 -3.56 0.49
N PHE A 65 -11.22 -3.33 -0.19
CA PHE A 65 -10.43 -4.36 -0.88
C PHE A 65 -9.42 -5.01 0.07
N TYR A 66 -9.89 -5.63 1.15
CA TYR A 66 -9.05 -6.27 2.16
C TYR A 66 -8.21 -7.45 1.64
N PHE A 67 -8.58 -7.99 0.48
CA PHE A 67 -7.88 -9.10 -0.18
C PHE A 67 -6.70 -8.64 -1.05
N HIS A 68 -6.55 -7.34 -1.29
CA HIS A 68 -5.49 -6.78 -2.09
C HIS A 68 -4.78 -5.66 -1.34
N ILE A 69 -3.59 -5.95 -0.85
CA ILE A 69 -2.69 -4.97 -0.26
C ILE A 69 -1.69 -4.59 -1.35
N ASN A 70 -1.57 -3.29 -1.63
CA ASN A 70 -0.60 -2.83 -2.62
C ASN A 70 0.82 -3.17 -2.19
N ASN A 71 1.63 -3.62 -3.13
CA ASN A 71 3.05 -3.81 -2.93
C ASN A 71 3.70 -2.50 -2.48
N TRP A 72 4.59 -2.61 -1.52
CA TRP A 72 5.36 -1.47 -1.05
C TRP A 72 6.77 -1.52 -1.60
N SER A 73 7.16 -0.48 -2.34
CA SER A 73 8.52 -0.29 -2.83
C SER A 73 9.29 0.65 -1.90
N ALA A 74 10.39 0.15 -1.36
CA ALA A 74 11.28 0.92 -0.50
C ALA A 74 12.13 1.94 -1.29
N GLN A 75 12.37 1.66 -2.58
CA GLN A 75 13.18 2.50 -3.46
C GLN A 75 12.30 3.24 -4.47
N GLN A 76 12.80 4.38 -4.93
CA GLN A 76 12.21 5.24 -5.94
C GLN A 76 13.25 5.55 -7.01
N SER A 77 12.87 6.25 -8.08
CA SER A 77 13.82 6.76 -9.10
C SER A 77 14.81 7.79 -8.54
N ILE A 78 14.51 8.37 -7.38
CA ILE A 78 15.40 9.28 -6.64
C ILE A 78 15.88 8.61 -5.36
N PRO A 79 17.03 8.99 -4.80
CA PRO A 79 17.50 8.45 -3.52
C PRO A 79 16.51 8.70 -2.41
N VAL A 80 16.30 7.68 -1.57
CA VAL A 80 15.39 7.70 -0.42
C VAL A 80 16.22 7.73 0.87
N TYR A 81 16.16 8.84 1.61
CA TYR A 81 16.92 8.98 2.84
C TYR A 81 16.42 8.06 3.95
N TYR A 82 15.09 8.00 4.11
CA TYR A 82 14.40 7.12 5.06
C TYR A 82 13.05 6.69 4.49
N THR A 83 12.73 5.42 4.65
CA THR A 83 11.41 4.87 4.31
C THR A 83 11.00 3.85 5.36
N GLU A 84 9.71 3.77 5.62
CA GLU A 84 9.14 2.85 6.59
C GLU A 84 7.81 2.32 6.09
N TYR A 85 7.60 1.03 6.22
CA TYR A 85 6.33 0.37 5.99
C TYR A 85 5.90 -0.36 7.26
N ASP A 86 4.79 0.09 7.80
CA ASP A 86 4.22 -0.40 9.05
C ASP A 86 2.85 -1.00 8.75
N ILE A 87 2.67 -2.27 9.09
CA ILE A 87 1.44 -3.00 8.83
C ILE A 87 1.06 -3.90 10.00
N THR A 88 -0.22 -3.89 10.36
CA THR A 88 -0.77 -4.81 11.33
C THR A 88 -1.84 -5.68 10.68
N VAL A 89 -1.62 -6.99 10.70
CA VAL A 89 -2.49 -8.00 10.09
C VAL A 89 -3.18 -8.79 11.20
N PRO A 90 -4.52 -8.74 11.33
CA PRO A 90 -5.25 -9.58 12.27
C PRO A 90 -5.04 -11.07 11.97
N GLU A 91 -4.97 -11.93 12.99
CA GLU A 91 -4.65 -13.36 12.89
C GLU A 91 -5.56 -14.17 11.98
N TYR A 92 -6.75 -13.66 11.69
CA TYR A 92 -7.72 -14.30 10.81
C TYR A 92 -7.40 -14.16 9.32
N PHE A 93 -6.49 -13.24 8.97
CA PHE A 93 -6.01 -13.04 7.59
C PHE A 93 -4.64 -13.69 7.45
N LYS A 94 -4.56 -14.72 6.61
CA LYS A 94 -3.29 -15.44 6.34
C LYS A 94 -2.64 -14.84 5.11
N PHE A 95 -1.71 -13.90 5.32
CA PHE A 95 -0.92 -13.32 4.24
C PHE A 95 0.41 -14.02 4.08
N ASN A 96 0.76 -14.30 2.83
CA ASN A 96 2.11 -14.67 2.43
C ASN A 96 2.93 -13.38 2.28
N LEU A 97 4.09 -13.35 2.89
CA LEU A 97 5.05 -12.25 2.80
C LEU A 97 6.16 -12.66 1.85
N ASP A 98 6.35 -11.89 0.79
CA ASP A 98 7.48 -12.00 -0.12
C ASP A 98 8.29 -10.70 -0.09
N MET A 99 9.61 -10.85 0.02
CA MET A 99 10.55 -9.74 0.03
C MET A 99 11.64 -10.00 -1.00
N HIS A 100 11.85 -9.04 -1.88
CA HIS A 100 12.92 -9.12 -2.87
C HIS A 100 13.58 -7.76 -3.07
N GLY A 101 14.68 -7.74 -3.80
CA GLY A 101 15.47 -6.57 -4.11
C GLY A 101 16.90 -6.65 -3.60
N THR A 102 17.66 -5.59 -3.84
CA THR A 102 19.11 -5.55 -3.57
C THR A 102 19.46 -4.94 -2.22
N GLU A 103 18.60 -4.10 -1.67
CA GLU A 103 18.85 -3.38 -0.42
C GLU A 103 18.29 -4.12 0.78
N GLN A 104 19.03 -4.09 1.88
CA GLN A 104 18.59 -4.72 3.13
C GLN A 104 17.69 -3.77 3.92
N LEU A 105 16.53 -4.30 4.35
CA LEU A 105 15.62 -3.62 5.25
C LEU A 105 15.80 -4.15 6.69
N GLN A 106 15.71 -3.24 7.66
CA GLN A 106 15.53 -3.62 9.05
C GLN A 106 14.08 -4.07 9.23
N THR A 107 13.86 -5.26 9.81
CA THR A 107 12.54 -5.83 9.99
C THR A 107 12.26 -6.05 11.48
N GLU A 108 11.12 -5.57 11.93
CA GLU A 108 10.55 -5.86 13.25
C GLU A 108 9.27 -6.66 13.04
N ASP A 109 9.07 -7.71 13.85
CA ASP A 109 7.93 -8.63 13.76
C ASP A 109 7.47 -8.99 15.18
N GLU A 110 6.29 -8.55 15.55
CA GLU A 110 5.75 -8.75 16.90
C GLU A 110 4.25 -9.09 16.89
N THR A 111 3.81 -9.78 17.93
CA THR A 111 2.38 -10.05 18.14
C THR A 111 1.78 -8.94 18.98
N VAL A 112 0.70 -8.36 18.50
CA VAL A 112 -0.02 -7.26 19.17
C VAL A 112 -1.52 -7.57 19.30
N GLY A 113 -2.18 -6.95 20.27
CA GLY A 113 -3.65 -7.02 20.38
C GLY A 113 -4.31 -6.12 19.34
N VAL A 114 -5.30 -6.63 18.63
CA VAL A 114 -6.05 -5.92 17.58
C VAL A 114 -7.54 -5.93 17.86
N ASN A 115 -8.20 -4.81 17.60
CA ASN A 115 -9.65 -4.70 17.58
C ASN A 115 -10.16 -4.73 16.12
N LEU A 116 -10.75 -5.84 15.72
CA LEU A 116 -11.30 -6.02 14.38
C LEU A 116 -12.79 -5.71 14.39
N VAL A 117 -13.26 -4.86 13.49
CA VAL A 117 -14.68 -4.50 13.38
C VAL A 117 -15.29 -5.22 12.18
N ILE A 118 -16.25 -6.13 12.44
CA ILE A 118 -16.96 -6.87 11.40
C ILE A 118 -18.46 -6.71 11.65
N GLY A 119 -19.20 -6.23 10.65
CA GLY A 119 -20.65 -6.05 10.77
C GLY A 119 -21.09 -5.11 11.90
N GLY A 120 -20.23 -4.17 12.31
CA GLY A 120 -20.47 -3.25 13.42
C GLY A 120 -20.16 -3.82 14.80
N GLN A 121 -19.71 -5.07 14.90
CA GLN A 121 -19.27 -5.70 16.15
C GLN A 121 -17.75 -5.64 16.26
N VAL A 122 -17.24 -5.42 17.46
CA VAL A 122 -15.80 -5.39 17.76
C VAL A 122 -15.35 -6.74 18.28
N PHE A 123 -14.40 -7.35 17.61
CA PHE A 123 -13.74 -8.59 18.01
C PHE A 123 -12.31 -8.29 18.43
N GLN A 124 -11.94 -8.70 19.63
CA GLN A 124 -10.56 -8.67 20.08
C GLN A 124 -9.85 -9.93 19.61
N CYS A 125 -8.71 -9.76 18.94
CA CYS A 125 -7.88 -10.86 18.46
C CYS A 125 -6.42 -10.47 18.53
N ASN A 126 -5.53 -11.44 18.28
CA ASN A 126 -4.13 -11.15 18.04
C ASN A 126 -3.93 -10.65 16.62
N GLY A 127 -2.86 -9.91 16.41
CA GLY A 127 -2.39 -9.50 15.09
C GLY A 127 -0.88 -9.62 15.01
N ARG A 128 -0.37 -9.77 13.80
CA ARG A 128 1.05 -9.69 13.50
C ARG A 128 1.36 -8.27 13.05
N HIS A 129 2.19 -7.58 13.80
CA HIS A 129 2.69 -6.25 13.47
C HIS A 129 4.07 -6.38 12.84
N LEU A 130 4.19 -5.91 11.62
CA LEU A 130 5.40 -5.93 10.83
C LEU A 130 5.82 -4.50 10.51
N CYS A 131 7.08 -4.18 10.74
CA CYS A 131 7.66 -2.90 10.39
C CYS A 131 8.95 -3.11 9.60
N PHE A 132 9.02 -2.52 8.41
CA PHE A 132 10.17 -2.57 7.50
C PHE A 132 10.75 -1.18 7.35
N LYS A 133 12.05 -1.02 7.62
CA LYS A 133 12.74 0.27 7.61
C LYS A 133 13.94 0.24 6.67
N GLY A 134 14.01 1.21 5.77
CA GLY A 134 15.14 1.43 4.88
C GLY A 134 15.79 2.78 5.13
N ASN A 135 17.13 2.83 5.07
CA ASN A 135 17.89 4.05 5.29
C ASN A 135 18.89 4.26 4.17
N LYS A 136 18.94 5.48 3.63
CA LYS A 136 19.91 5.93 2.60
C LYS A 136 19.94 5.00 1.39
N LEU A 137 18.74 4.64 0.91
CA LEU A 137 18.60 3.77 -0.25
C LEU A 137 18.94 4.54 -1.52
N PRO A 138 19.71 3.94 -2.45
CA PRO A 138 20.02 4.56 -3.74
C PRO A 138 18.77 4.68 -4.60
N GLY A 139 18.76 5.63 -5.52
CA GLY A 139 17.73 5.72 -6.55
C GLY A 139 17.86 4.57 -7.55
N LEU A 140 16.72 4.07 -8.02
CA LEU A 140 16.67 3.11 -9.12
C LEU A 140 16.84 3.84 -10.45
N HIS A 141 17.78 3.40 -11.26
CA HIS A 141 18.06 3.99 -12.57
C HIS A 141 18.01 2.91 -13.65
N ASP A 142 17.48 3.30 -14.81
CA ASP A 142 17.48 2.43 -15.99
C ASP A 142 18.92 2.08 -16.38
N ASP A 143 19.11 0.82 -16.78
CA ASP A 143 20.36 0.32 -17.33
C ASP A 143 20.09 -0.36 -18.69
N ASN A 144 21.09 -0.33 -19.57
CA ASN A 144 20.98 -0.78 -20.96
C ASN A 144 20.58 -2.25 -21.14
N TYR A 145 20.72 -3.09 -20.12
CA TYR A 145 20.43 -4.53 -20.16
C TYR A 145 19.34 -4.95 -19.17
N VAL A 146 18.58 -4.00 -18.63
CA VAL A 146 17.50 -4.22 -17.69
C VAL A 146 16.17 -3.90 -18.39
N TRP A 147 15.23 -4.86 -18.43
CA TRP A 147 13.93 -4.68 -19.07
C TRP A 147 12.97 -3.86 -18.21
N CYS A 148 13.01 -4.08 -16.91
CA CYS A 148 12.18 -3.39 -15.93
C CYS A 148 13.02 -3.18 -14.67
N VAL A 149 13.40 -1.95 -14.41
CA VAL A 149 14.28 -1.63 -13.26
C VAL A 149 13.54 -1.82 -11.94
N GLU A 150 12.22 -1.69 -11.94
CA GLU A 150 11.37 -1.87 -10.77
C GLU A 150 11.46 -3.29 -10.19
N ASP A 151 11.70 -4.30 -11.03
CA ASP A 151 11.84 -5.71 -10.59
C ASP A 151 13.09 -5.95 -9.74
N TYR A 152 14.07 -5.05 -9.80
CA TYR A 152 15.29 -5.09 -8.99
C TYR A 152 15.19 -4.23 -7.74
N GLY A 153 14.15 -3.43 -7.64
CA GLY A 153 13.88 -2.58 -6.49
C GLY A 153 13.52 -3.41 -5.24
N THR A 154 13.95 -2.91 -4.09
CA THR A 154 13.59 -3.54 -2.81
C THR A 154 12.12 -3.30 -2.51
N GLN A 155 11.36 -4.39 -2.42
CA GLN A 155 9.90 -4.41 -2.27
C GLN A 155 9.46 -5.39 -1.19
N VAL A 156 8.30 -5.10 -0.62
CA VAL A 156 7.57 -5.99 0.28
C VAL A 156 6.19 -6.22 -0.32
N ASN A 157 5.89 -7.49 -0.61
CA ASN A 157 4.63 -7.92 -1.20
C ASN A 157 3.85 -8.76 -0.18
N LEU A 158 2.57 -8.50 -0.08
CA LEU A 158 1.65 -9.22 0.79
C LEU A 158 0.51 -9.77 -0.06
N GLU A 159 0.43 -11.09 -0.14
CA GLU A 159 -0.62 -11.81 -0.85
C GLU A 159 -1.54 -12.53 0.14
N LEU A 160 -2.86 -12.33 0.01
CA LEU A 160 -3.81 -13.02 0.85
C LEU A 160 -3.91 -14.49 0.44
N GLY A 161 -3.31 -15.38 1.24
CA GLY A 161 -3.35 -16.83 1.05
C GLY A 161 -4.59 -17.50 1.60
N GLY A 162 -5.28 -16.88 2.59
CA GLY A 162 -6.50 -17.47 3.16
C GLY A 162 -7.14 -16.64 4.27
N LEU A 163 -8.34 -17.08 4.65
CA LEU A 163 -9.13 -16.54 5.75
C LEU A 163 -9.49 -17.65 6.75
N ASP A 164 -9.31 -17.38 8.04
CA ASP A 164 -9.51 -18.34 9.14
C ASP A 164 -10.31 -17.69 10.28
N PHE A 165 -11.59 -17.43 10.03
CA PHE A 165 -12.45 -16.82 11.02
C PHE A 165 -13.07 -17.85 11.98
N PRO A 166 -13.19 -17.56 13.28
CA PRO A 166 -13.82 -18.43 14.25
C PRO A 166 -15.27 -18.77 13.86
N GLY A 167 -15.59 -20.07 13.82
CA GLY A 167 -16.92 -20.56 13.46
C GLY A 167 -17.24 -20.54 11.96
N ALA A 168 -16.30 -20.13 11.11
CA ALA A 168 -16.39 -20.25 9.66
C ALA A 168 -15.44 -21.34 9.14
N LEU A 169 -15.74 -21.89 7.96
CA LEU A 169 -14.79 -22.77 7.30
C LEU A 169 -13.55 -21.96 6.87
N TYR A 170 -12.38 -22.55 7.06
CA TYR A 170 -11.14 -22.00 6.50
C TYR A 170 -11.27 -21.89 4.98
N LYS A 171 -11.03 -20.70 4.45
CA LYS A 171 -11.02 -20.45 3.01
C LYS A 171 -9.60 -20.13 2.59
N SER A 172 -8.98 -21.05 1.84
CA SER A 172 -7.71 -20.82 1.18
C SER A 172 -7.94 -20.28 -0.23
N PHE A 173 -7.06 -19.36 -0.66
CA PHE A 173 -7.06 -18.76 -1.99
C PHE A 173 -5.89 -19.26 -2.85
N THR A 174 -4.84 -19.79 -2.23
CA THR A 174 -3.63 -20.30 -2.90
C THR A 174 -3.32 -21.68 -2.35
N GLN A 175 -3.83 -22.74 -2.99
CA GLN A 175 -3.54 -24.11 -2.57
C GLN A 175 -2.68 -24.85 -3.61
N THR A 176 -3.23 -25.09 -4.79
CA THR A 176 -2.56 -25.78 -5.89
C THR A 176 -2.94 -25.12 -7.21
N TRP A 177 -2.19 -25.40 -8.26
CA TRP A 177 -2.50 -24.93 -9.61
C TRP A 177 -3.87 -25.42 -10.07
N GLU A 178 -4.24 -26.67 -9.73
CA GLU A 178 -5.54 -27.25 -10.07
C GLU A 178 -6.70 -26.48 -9.44
N ASN A 179 -6.57 -26.03 -8.18
CA ASN A 179 -7.60 -25.22 -7.54
C ASN A 179 -7.74 -23.81 -8.18
N ILE A 180 -6.62 -23.26 -8.62
CA ILE A 180 -6.63 -21.98 -9.34
C ILE A 180 -7.30 -22.15 -10.71
N ASP A 181 -6.98 -23.21 -11.43
CA ASP A 181 -7.60 -23.52 -12.72
C ASP A 181 -9.11 -23.72 -12.60
N GLU A 182 -9.57 -24.46 -11.59
CA GLU A 182 -10.99 -24.66 -11.31
C GLU A 182 -11.68 -23.30 -10.98
N ALA A 183 -11.07 -22.48 -10.13
CA ALA A 183 -11.60 -21.17 -9.77
C ALA A 183 -11.69 -20.23 -10.97
N LEU A 184 -10.69 -20.23 -11.86
CA LEU A 184 -10.68 -19.45 -13.08
C LEU A 184 -11.71 -19.96 -14.09
N LEU A 185 -11.88 -21.29 -14.23
CA LEU A 185 -12.87 -21.88 -15.12
C LEU A 185 -14.31 -21.64 -14.65
N ASP A 186 -14.53 -21.53 -13.35
CA ASP A 186 -15.84 -21.23 -12.78
C ASP A 186 -16.16 -19.73 -12.70
N ASP A 187 -15.15 -18.87 -12.89
CA ASP A 187 -15.35 -17.42 -12.90
C ASP A 187 -16.18 -16.99 -14.12
N SER A 188 -17.22 -16.22 -13.89
CA SER A 188 -18.17 -15.78 -14.92
C SER A 188 -17.55 -14.83 -15.95
N GLU A 189 -16.53 -14.08 -15.59
CA GLU A 189 -15.85 -13.12 -16.46
C GLU A 189 -14.71 -13.77 -17.27
N PHE A 190 -14.19 -14.94 -16.79
CA PHE A 190 -13.11 -15.66 -17.46
C PHE A 190 -13.59 -17.00 -18.05
N GLY A 191 -13.83 -18.01 -17.20
CA GLY A 191 -14.19 -19.37 -17.67
C GLY A 191 -15.62 -19.50 -18.16
N GLY A 192 -16.52 -18.63 -17.71
CA GLY A 192 -17.91 -18.62 -18.20
C GLY A 192 -18.05 -18.36 -19.69
N GLN A 193 -17.05 -17.73 -20.31
CA GLN A 193 -16.99 -17.50 -21.75
C GLN A 193 -16.42 -18.68 -22.56
N LEU A 194 -15.80 -19.65 -21.89
CA LEU A 194 -15.27 -20.87 -22.50
C LEU A 194 -16.30 -22.01 -22.61
N LYS A 195 -17.42 -21.88 -21.89
CA LYS A 195 -18.56 -22.80 -21.99
C LYS A 195 -19.44 -22.40 -23.18
N ILE A 196 -18.99 -22.78 -24.40
CA ILE A 196 -19.80 -22.70 -25.62
C ILE A 196 -20.55 -24.02 -25.83
#